data_297e769b442765fb54c2cf833553cac6
#
_entry.id   297e769b442765fb54c2cf833553cac6
#
_cell.length_a   1.000
_cell.length_b   1.000
_cell.length_c   1.000
_cell.angle_alpha   90.00
_cell.angle_beta   90.00
_cell.angle_gamma   90.00
#
_symmetry.space_group_name_H-M   'P 1'
#
loop_
_entity.id
_entity.type
_entity.pdbx_description
1 polymer ?
#
loop_
_entity_poly.entity_id
_entity_poly.type
_entity_poly.pdbx_seq_one_letter_code
_entity_poly.pdbx_strand_id
1 'polypeptide(L)'
;MPVTKLRPTFTFTEDRLKELQAVVPEAFADGQVNWEVLQEALGNFVEDESQDAEHFGLFWPGKREARRLAAKPSKGTLMPVPGEGVNEGTTRNIFIEGDNLEVLKVLQKSYAGRVKMIYIDPPYNTGNDFVYKDDFKDPLEDYLRKTGQASEENELLTTNPQAGGRFHSNWLSMMYPRLLL
;
A
#
# COMPACT_ATOMS: atom_id res chain seq x y z
N MET A 1 37.93 -3.65 4.60
CA MET A 1 37.20 -2.72 3.71
C MET A 1 36.05 -2.15 4.50
N PRO A 2 35.83 -0.81 4.52
CA PRO A 2 34.68 -0.28 5.25
C PRO A 2 33.40 -0.71 4.55
N VAL A 3 32.48 -1.28 5.30
CA VAL A 3 31.13 -1.65 4.84
C VAL A 3 30.41 -0.35 4.53
N THR A 4 30.26 -0.03 3.24
CA THR A 4 29.44 1.09 2.80
C THR A 4 28.00 0.76 3.17
N LYS A 5 27.42 1.46 4.15
CA LYS A 5 26.00 1.37 4.44
C LYS A 5 25.23 1.71 3.16
N LEU A 6 24.63 0.72 2.54
CA LEU A 6 23.70 0.94 1.45
C LEU A 6 22.56 1.82 1.99
N ARG A 7 22.36 2.97 1.35
CA ARG A 7 21.21 3.81 1.67
C ARG A 7 19.93 3.04 1.34
N PRO A 8 18.89 3.13 2.17
CA PRO A 8 17.59 2.56 1.83
C PRO A 8 17.17 3.03 0.42
N THR A 9 16.51 2.17 -0.31
CA THR A 9 15.95 2.52 -1.61
C THR A 9 15.04 3.74 -1.41
N PHE A 10 15.25 4.83 -2.15
CA PHE A 10 14.36 5.98 -2.13
C PHE A 10 12.96 5.49 -2.46
N THR A 11 11.98 5.87 -1.64
CA THR A 11 10.61 5.52 -1.90
C THR A 11 10.09 6.36 -3.06
N PHE A 12 9.18 5.78 -3.85
CA PHE A 12 8.39 6.49 -4.85
C PHE A 12 7.69 7.74 -4.27
N THR A 13 7.45 7.74 -2.98
CA THR A 13 6.89 8.85 -2.21
C THR A 13 7.87 10.04 -2.11
N GLU A 14 9.17 9.79 -1.89
CA GLU A 14 10.17 10.86 -1.80
C GLU A 14 10.41 11.52 -3.16
N ASP A 15 10.39 10.74 -4.24
CA ASP A 15 10.53 11.29 -5.58
C ASP A 15 9.29 12.12 -5.96
N ARG A 16 8.08 11.66 -5.64
CA ARG A 16 6.83 12.42 -5.84
C ARG A 16 6.77 13.69 -4.98
N LEU A 17 7.27 13.65 -3.75
CA LEU A 17 7.35 14.86 -2.91
C LEU A 17 8.28 15.91 -3.53
N LYS A 18 9.41 15.49 -4.11
CA LYS A 18 10.32 16.40 -4.83
C LYS A 18 9.67 16.99 -6.08
N GLU A 19 8.96 16.16 -6.84
CA GLU A 19 8.20 16.62 -8.01
C GLU A 19 7.11 17.63 -7.60
N LEU A 20 6.36 17.33 -6.55
CA LEU A 20 5.35 18.25 -6.01
C LEU A 20 5.98 19.54 -5.50
N GLN A 21 7.11 19.46 -4.80
CA GLN A 21 7.85 20.64 -4.33
C GLN A 21 8.37 21.49 -5.50
N ALA A 22 8.70 20.88 -6.62
CA ALA A 22 9.11 21.64 -7.81
C ALA A 22 7.94 22.38 -8.49
N VAL A 23 6.70 21.85 -8.35
CA VAL A 23 5.49 22.42 -8.97
C VAL A 23 4.82 23.45 -8.05
N VAL A 24 4.80 23.20 -6.73
CA VAL A 24 4.16 24.07 -5.72
C VAL A 24 5.13 24.29 -4.56
N PRO A 25 6.25 25.02 -4.78
CA PRO A 25 7.28 25.20 -3.76
C PRO A 25 6.79 25.94 -2.52
N GLU A 26 5.80 26.83 -2.67
CA GLU A 26 5.18 27.60 -1.58
C GLU A 26 4.44 26.73 -0.56
N ALA A 27 4.00 25.55 -0.96
CA ALA A 27 3.34 24.61 -0.06
C ALA A 27 4.31 23.78 0.79
N PHE A 28 5.61 24.06 0.75
CA PHE A 28 6.63 23.35 1.50
C PHE A 28 7.37 24.27 2.46
N ALA A 29 7.37 23.92 3.75
CA ALA A 29 8.18 24.56 4.78
C ALA A 29 8.97 23.48 5.54
N ASP A 30 10.27 23.68 5.70
CA ASP A 30 11.18 22.76 6.41
C ASP A 30 11.09 21.27 5.97
N GLY A 31 10.85 21.06 4.67
CA GLY A 31 10.71 19.72 4.09
C GLY A 31 9.37 19.03 4.36
N GLN A 32 8.42 19.75 4.94
CA GLN A 32 7.06 19.29 5.19
C GLN A 32 6.05 20.03 4.30
N VAL A 33 4.96 19.35 3.96
CA VAL A 33 3.87 19.94 3.19
C VAL A 33 2.95 20.74 4.12
N ASN A 34 2.76 22.01 3.81
CA ASN A 34 1.71 22.82 4.41
C ASN A 34 0.41 22.60 3.64
N TRP A 35 -0.53 21.89 4.26
CA TRP A 35 -1.78 21.51 3.62
C TRP A 35 -2.70 22.68 3.32
N GLU A 36 -2.70 23.73 4.15
CA GLU A 36 -3.50 24.93 3.94
C GLU A 36 -3.04 25.66 2.67
N VAL A 37 -1.73 25.88 2.54
CA VAL A 37 -1.15 26.54 1.36
C VAL A 37 -1.30 25.67 0.10
N LEU A 38 -1.16 24.36 0.22
CA LEU A 38 -1.40 23.44 -0.89
C LEU A 38 -2.85 23.47 -1.34
N GLN A 39 -3.80 23.53 -0.41
CA GLN A 39 -5.23 23.63 -0.69
C GLN A 39 -5.56 24.96 -1.36
N GLU A 40 -5.00 26.08 -0.91
CA GLU A 40 -5.15 27.38 -1.56
C GLU A 40 -4.61 27.37 -2.99
N ALA A 41 -3.44 26.76 -3.22
CA ALA A 41 -2.83 26.69 -4.54
C ALA A 41 -3.61 25.80 -5.53
N LEU A 42 -4.22 24.72 -5.04
CA LEU A 42 -5.01 23.77 -5.83
C LEU A 42 -6.52 24.15 -5.92
N GLY A 43 -6.96 25.08 -5.09
CA GLY A 43 -8.36 25.54 -5.06
C GLY A 43 -9.35 24.42 -4.71
N ASN A 44 -10.52 24.45 -5.34
CA ASN A 44 -11.61 23.49 -5.09
C ASN A 44 -11.36 22.06 -5.58
N PHE A 45 -10.15 21.75 -6.08
CA PHE A 45 -9.77 20.39 -6.48
C PHE A 45 -9.22 19.54 -5.33
N VAL A 46 -9.05 20.12 -4.14
CA VAL A 46 -8.67 19.38 -2.92
C VAL A 46 -9.95 19.13 -2.13
N GLU A 47 -10.32 17.86 -2.01
CA GLU A 47 -11.43 17.46 -1.15
C GLU A 47 -11.06 17.74 0.32
N ASP A 48 -11.93 18.47 1.02
CA ASP A 48 -11.82 18.64 2.46
C ASP A 48 -12.01 17.27 3.14
N GLU A 49 -11.10 16.90 4.05
CA GLU A 49 -11.20 15.66 4.86
C GLU A 49 -12.35 15.70 5.89
N SER A 50 -13.30 16.65 5.77
CA SER A 50 -14.48 16.68 6.62
C SER A 50 -15.26 15.37 6.48
N GLN A 51 -15.68 14.81 7.60
CA GLN A 51 -16.32 13.48 7.71
C GLN A 51 -17.61 13.31 6.89
N ASP A 52 -18.10 14.37 6.24
CA ASP A 52 -19.35 14.41 5.49
C ASP A 52 -19.16 14.45 3.95
N ALA A 53 -17.92 14.38 3.44
CA ALA A 53 -17.73 14.35 1.99
C ALA A 53 -18.15 13.00 1.42
N GLU A 54 -19.12 13.02 0.50
CA GLU A 54 -19.47 11.85 -0.32
C GLU A 54 -18.21 11.36 -1.07
N HIS A 55 -17.63 10.26 -0.61
CA HIS A 55 -16.45 9.66 -1.22
C HIS A 55 -16.85 8.94 -2.51
N PHE A 56 -16.56 9.53 -3.65
CA PHE A 56 -16.64 8.83 -4.93
C PHE A 56 -15.56 7.72 -4.99
N GLY A 57 -16.01 6.50 -5.24
CA GLY A 57 -15.13 5.36 -5.46
C GLY A 57 -15.31 4.23 -4.44
N LEU A 58 -14.48 3.20 -4.60
CA LEU A 58 -14.51 2.03 -3.74
C LEU A 58 -13.92 2.36 -2.36
N PHE A 59 -14.75 2.23 -1.33
CA PHE A 59 -14.38 2.43 0.06
C PHE A 59 -14.52 1.13 0.86
N TRP A 60 -13.61 0.88 1.78
CA TRP A 60 -13.68 -0.23 2.74
C TRP A 60 -12.86 0.09 4.00
N PRO A 61 -13.20 -0.50 5.16
CA PRO A 61 -12.39 -0.41 6.37
C PRO A 61 -10.99 -0.94 6.15
N GLY A 62 -9.96 -0.16 6.49
CA GLY A 62 -8.56 -0.52 6.27
C GLY A 62 -7.91 0.02 5.00
N LYS A 63 -8.65 0.69 4.09
CA LYS A 63 -8.11 1.27 2.85
C LYS A 63 -6.93 2.22 3.09
N ARG A 64 -7.04 3.10 4.09
CA ARG A 64 -5.98 4.08 4.45
C ARG A 64 -4.70 3.36 4.88
N GLU A 65 -4.83 2.33 5.70
CA GLU A 65 -3.68 1.54 6.17
C GLU A 65 -3.05 0.74 5.03
N ALA A 66 -3.85 0.10 4.19
CA ALA A 66 -3.37 -0.59 2.99
C ALA A 66 -2.57 0.36 2.07
N ARG A 67 -3.02 1.62 1.91
CA ARG A 67 -2.28 2.63 1.15
C ARG A 67 -0.95 3.01 1.81
N ARG A 68 -0.94 3.18 3.14
CA ARG A 68 0.30 3.45 3.90
C ARG A 68 1.29 2.31 3.78
N LEU A 69 0.81 1.06 3.76
CA LEU A 69 1.64 -0.12 3.62
C LEU A 69 2.36 -0.16 2.27
N ALA A 70 1.70 0.21 1.17
CA ALA A 70 2.34 0.36 -0.13
C ALA A 70 3.45 1.41 -0.11
N ALA A 71 3.22 2.54 0.57
CA ALA A 71 4.20 3.63 0.68
C ALA A 71 5.39 3.30 1.61
N LYS A 72 5.28 2.30 2.48
CA LYS A 72 6.35 1.91 3.42
C LYS A 72 7.49 1.23 2.66
N PRO A 73 8.74 1.74 2.77
CA PRO A 73 9.87 1.15 2.06
C PRO A 73 10.17 -0.27 2.53
N SER A 74 10.58 -1.13 1.59
CA SER A 74 11.12 -2.44 1.94
C SER A 74 12.46 -2.31 2.63
N LYS A 75 12.70 -3.17 3.60
CA LYS A 75 14.00 -3.36 4.25
C LYS A 75 14.80 -4.50 3.62
N GLY A 76 14.18 -5.24 2.70
CA GLY A 76 14.75 -6.37 2.01
C GLY A 76 15.63 -5.97 0.81
N THR A 77 16.34 -6.95 0.30
CA THR A 77 17.09 -6.87 -0.96
C THR A 77 16.96 -8.19 -1.70
N LEU A 78 17.13 -8.15 -3.02
CA LEU A 78 17.22 -9.36 -3.82
C LEU A 78 18.61 -9.97 -3.69
N MET A 79 18.67 -11.27 -3.44
CA MET A 79 19.90 -12.05 -3.38
C MET A 79 19.95 -13.02 -4.55
N PRO A 80 20.95 -12.92 -5.45
CA PRO A 80 21.11 -13.91 -6.51
C PRO A 80 21.39 -15.30 -5.95
N VAL A 81 20.80 -16.33 -6.57
CA VAL A 81 21.04 -17.74 -6.24
C VAL A 81 21.59 -18.43 -7.49
N PRO A 82 22.91 -18.35 -7.74
CA PRO A 82 23.55 -18.93 -8.92
C PRO A 82 23.43 -20.45 -8.94
N GLY A 83 23.24 -21.04 -10.11
CA GLY A 83 23.19 -22.48 -10.31
C GLY A 83 21.79 -23.11 -10.19
N GLU A 84 20.78 -22.35 -9.82
CA GLU A 84 19.38 -22.82 -9.74
C GLU A 84 18.55 -22.51 -10.98
N GLY A 85 19.05 -21.65 -11.84
CA GLY A 85 18.34 -21.22 -13.05
C GLY A 85 18.59 -22.14 -14.26
N VAL A 86 17.62 -22.16 -15.18
CA VAL A 86 17.76 -22.85 -16.46
C VAL A 86 18.36 -21.90 -17.50
N ASN A 87 19.45 -22.31 -18.14
CA ASN A 87 20.17 -21.51 -19.14
C ASN A 87 20.61 -20.11 -18.62
N GLU A 88 21.12 -20.03 -17.39
CA GLU A 88 21.48 -18.79 -16.73
C GLU A 88 22.39 -17.85 -17.53
N GLY A 89 23.31 -18.41 -18.33
CA GLY A 89 24.23 -17.62 -19.14
C GLY A 89 23.59 -16.94 -20.35
N THR A 90 22.39 -17.33 -20.75
CA THR A 90 21.72 -16.85 -22.00
C THR A 90 20.32 -16.33 -21.77
N THR A 91 19.61 -16.77 -20.73
CA THR A 91 18.26 -16.30 -20.42
C THR A 91 18.27 -14.84 -19.96
N ARG A 92 17.18 -14.13 -20.28
CA ARG A 92 16.87 -12.81 -19.70
C ARG A 92 15.65 -12.88 -18.79
N ASN A 93 15.13 -14.08 -18.56
CA ASN A 93 14.01 -14.28 -17.64
C ASN A 93 14.51 -14.24 -16.20
N ILE A 94 13.72 -13.69 -15.31
CA ILE A 94 14.01 -13.59 -13.90
C ILE A 94 12.90 -14.29 -13.14
N PHE A 95 13.26 -15.19 -12.24
CA PHE A 95 12.36 -15.75 -11.23
C PHE A 95 12.74 -15.18 -9.88
N ILE A 96 11.77 -14.68 -9.13
CA ILE A 96 11.98 -14.09 -7.81
C ILE A 96 11.06 -14.79 -6.84
N GLU A 97 11.64 -15.39 -5.80
CA GLU A 97 10.92 -16.04 -4.71
C GLU A 97 10.92 -15.15 -3.48
N GLY A 98 9.74 -14.99 -2.84
CA GLY A 98 9.60 -14.19 -1.62
C GLY A 98 8.21 -13.61 -1.46
N ASP A 99 8.02 -12.78 -0.43
CA ASP A 99 6.80 -11.99 -0.26
C ASP A 99 6.64 -11.03 -1.43
N ASN A 100 5.55 -11.18 -2.17
CA ASN A 100 5.33 -10.42 -3.41
C ASN A 100 5.17 -8.91 -3.15
N LEU A 101 4.63 -8.47 -2.02
CA LEU A 101 4.52 -7.06 -1.69
C LEU A 101 5.92 -6.44 -1.48
N GLU A 102 6.78 -7.12 -0.74
CA GLU A 102 8.16 -6.67 -0.52
C GLU A 102 8.98 -6.71 -1.82
N VAL A 103 8.80 -7.75 -2.64
CA VAL A 103 9.43 -7.86 -3.96
C VAL A 103 9.02 -6.70 -4.86
N LEU A 104 7.72 -6.38 -4.96
CA LEU A 104 7.23 -5.26 -5.76
C LEU A 104 7.85 -3.94 -5.34
N LYS A 105 7.95 -3.67 -4.02
CA LYS A 105 8.62 -2.48 -3.49
C LYS A 105 10.08 -2.37 -3.92
N VAL A 106 10.81 -3.49 -3.87
CA VAL A 106 12.23 -3.53 -4.29
C VAL A 106 12.39 -3.31 -5.80
N LEU A 107 11.46 -3.85 -6.60
CA LEU A 107 11.50 -3.75 -8.06
C LEU A 107 11.14 -2.37 -8.60
N GLN A 108 10.37 -1.56 -7.88
CA GLN A 108 9.88 -0.25 -8.34
C GLN A 108 11.00 0.60 -8.96
N LYS A 109 12.13 0.75 -8.27
CA LYS A 109 13.23 1.61 -8.73
C LYS A 109 13.78 1.22 -10.10
N SER A 110 13.79 -0.08 -10.40
CA SER A 110 14.40 -0.60 -11.64
C SER A 110 13.38 -0.79 -12.77
N TYR A 111 12.12 -1.04 -12.44
CA TYR A 111 11.11 -1.48 -13.39
C TYR A 111 9.89 -0.56 -13.51
N ALA A 112 9.75 0.50 -12.69
CA ALA A 112 8.65 1.45 -12.83
C ALA A 112 8.59 2.00 -14.27
N GLY A 113 7.40 1.95 -14.88
CA GLY A 113 7.16 2.39 -16.25
C GLY A 113 7.78 1.51 -17.36
N ARG A 114 8.42 0.38 -17.03
CA ARG A 114 9.07 -0.51 -18.01
C ARG A 114 8.29 -1.80 -18.29
N VAL A 115 7.29 -2.12 -17.47
CA VAL A 115 6.48 -3.33 -17.61
C VAL A 115 5.41 -3.09 -18.66
N LYS A 116 5.33 -3.96 -19.66
CA LYS A 116 4.33 -3.87 -20.73
C LYS A 116 3.03 -4.61 -20.41
N MET A 117 3.13 -5.69 -19.67
CA MET A 117 1.98 -6.51 -19.30
C MET A 117 2.23 -7.14 -17.93
N ILE A 118 1.19 -7.17 -17.12
CA ILE A 118 1.17 -7.84 -15.82
C ILE A 118 0.05 -8.89 -15.89
N TYR A 119 0.40 -10.14 -15.66
CA TYR A 119 -0.55 -11.23 -15.51
C TYR A 119 -0.54 -11.70 -14.06
N ILE A 120 -1.69 -11.77 -13.42
CA ILE A 120 -1.83 -12.19 -12.03
C ILE A 120 -2.90 -13.26 -11.90
N ASP A 121 -2.68 -14.19 -10.97
CA ASP A 121 -3.68 -15.12 -10.48
C ASP A 121 -3.85 -14.85 -8.97
N PRO A 122 -4.72 -13.90 -8.60
CA PRO A 122 -4.89 -13.51 -7.22
C PRO A 122 -5.70 -14.55 -6.46
N PRO A 123 -5.52 -14.65 -5.12
CA PRO A 123 -6.41 -15.47 -4.30
C PRO A 123 -7.86 -14.99 -4.45
N TYR A 124 -8.77 -15.96 -4.55
CA TYR A 124 -10.18 -15.66 -4.76
C TYR A 124 -10.82 -15.10 -3.50
N ASN A 125 -11.64 -14.07 -3.66
CA ASN A 125 -12.42 -13.47 -2.58
C ASN A 125 -13.68 -14.32 -2.30
N THR A 126 -13.50 -15.50 -1.72
CA THR A 126 -14.56 -16.50 -1.50
C THR A 126 -15.35 -16.33 -0.22
N GLY A 127 -15.11 -15.26 0.54
CA GLY A 127 -15.79 -15.01 1.82
C GLY A 127 -15.28 -15.84 2.99
N ASN A 128 -14.15 -16.54 2.82
CA ASN A 128 -13.43 -17.23 3.88
C ASN A 128 -12.17 -16.46 4.26
N ASP A 129 -11.69 -16.63 5.50
CA ASP A 129 -10.41 -16.07 5.91
C ASP A 129 -9.30 -16.65 5.02
N PHE A 130 -8.75 -15.80 4.17
CA PHE A 130 -7.62 -16.16 3.35
C PHE A 130 -6.37 -16.12 4.22
N VAL A 131 -5.76 -17.28 4.45
CA VAL A 131 -4.62 -17.43 5.36
C VAL A 131 -3.31 -17.10 4.65
N TYR A 132 -3.11 -15.88 4.19
CA TYR A 132 -1.76 -15.33 4.16
C TYR A 132 -1.43 -14.85 5.58
N LYS A 133 -0.24 -15.20 6.07
CA LYS A 133 0.27 -14.77 7.39
C LYS A 133 0.64 -13.27 7.41
N ASP A 134 0.13 -12.50 6.48
CA ASP A 134 0.27 -11.05 6.47
C ASP A 134 -0.58 -10.47 7.60
N ASP A 135 -0.15 -9.38 8.19
CA ASP A 135 -0.75 -8.68 9.33
C ASP A 135 -2.18 -8.10 9.07
N PHE A 136 -2.88 -8.61 8.05
CA PHE A 136 -4.23 -8.20 7.66
C PHE A 136 -5.36 -8.95 8.34
N LYS A 137 -5.08 -9.72 9.39
CA LYS A 137 -6.11 -10.29 10.23
C LYS A 137 -6.65 -9.22 11.15
N ASP A 138 -7.65 -8.48 10.69
CA ASP A 138 -8.43 -7.68 11.60
C ASP A 138 -9.26 -8.65 12.47
N PRO A 139 -9.07 -8.66 13.79
CA PRO A 139 -10.01 -9.31 14.70
C PRO A 139 -11.41 -8.78 14.40
N LEU A 140 -12.44 -9.61 14.59
CA LEU A 140 -13.84 -9.20 14.40
C LEU A 140 -14.15 -7.89 15.15
N GLU A 141 -13.58 -7.72 16.33
CA GLU A 141 -13.71 -6.55 17.19
C GLU A 141 -13.18 -5.27 16.53
N ASP A 142 -11.99 -5.33 15.89
CA ASP A 142 -11.42 -4.20 15.19
C ASP A 142 -12.23 -3.82 13.94
N TYR A 143 -12.77 -4.80 13.24
CA TYR A 143 -13.66 -4.55 12.11
C TYR A 143 -14.95 -3.85 12.56
N LEU A 144 -15.57 -4.32 13.64
CA LEU A 144 -16.81 -3.72 14.17
C LEU A 144 -16.59 -2.30 14.67
N ARG A 145 -15.44 -1.98 15.27
CA ARG A 145 -15.07 -0.60 15.62
C ARG A 145 -14.89 0.28 14.37
N LYS A 146 -14.11 -0.18 13.41
CA LYS A 146 -13.84 0.57 12.16
C LYS A 146 -15.10 0.83 11.34
N THR A 147 -16.12 -0.01 11.48
CA THR A 147 -17.42 0.17 10.81
C THR A 147 -18.46 0.90 11.66
N GLY A 148 -18.09 1.38 12.86
CA GLY A 148 -19.01 2.06 13.77
C GLY A 148 -20.08 1.15 14.37
N GLN A 149 -19.89 -0.17 14.35
CA GLN A 149 -20.82 -1.14 14.93
C GLN A 149 -20.48 -1.50 16.39
N ALA A 150 -19.29 -1.14 16.87
CA ALA A 150 -18.87 -1.22 18.25
C ALA A 150 -18.20 0.07 18.70
N SER A 151 -18.25 0.37 20.02
CA SER A 151 -17.53 1.50 20.63
C SER A 151 -16.03 1.20 20.75
N GLU A 152 -15.25 2.20 21.21
CA GLU A 152 -13.82 2.02 21.52
C GLU A 152 -13.58 0.97 22.62
N GLU A 153 -14.56 0.78 23.51
CA GLU A 153 -14.56 -0.20 24.58
C GLU A 153 -15.10 -1.58 24.15
N ASN A 154 -15.33 -1.80 22.84
CA ASN A 154 -15.90 -3.02 22.26
C ASN A 154 -17.36 -3.31 22.64
N GLU A 155 -18.10 -2.31 23.06
CA GLU A 155 -19.54 -2.46 23.26
C GLU A 155 -20.27 -2.40 21.92
N LEU A 156 -21.13 -3.38 21.62
CA LEU A 156 -21.90 -3.42 20.39
C LEU A 156 -22.93 -2.29 20.36
N LEU A 157 -22.82 -1.43 19.34
CA LEU A 157 -23.75 -0.33 19.08
C LEU A 157 -24.94 -0.75 18.21
N THR A 158 -24.94 -1.98 17.71
CA THR A 158 -26.00 -2.56 16.89
C THR A 158 -26.43 -3.92 17.43
N THR A 159 -27.71 -4.23 17.33
CA THR A 159 -28.27 -5.53 17.74
C THR A 159 -27.99 -6.66 16.75
N ASN A 160 -27.55 -6.33 15.52
CA ASN A 160 -27.25 -7.31 14.49
C ASN A 160 -25.99 -6.90 13.71
N PRO A 161 -24.78 -7.13 14.26
CA PRO A 161 -23.53 -6.72 13.63
C PRO A 161 -23.29 -7.48 12.32
N GLN A 162 -23.03 -6.72 11.26
CA GLN A 162 -22.73 -7.27 9.93
C GLN A 162 -21.24 -7.55 9.78
N ALA A 163 -20.84 -8.77 10.08
CA ALA A 163 -19.44 -9.21 10.00
C ALA A 163 -19.01 -9.73 8.61
N GLY A 164 -19.96 -9.97 7.70
CA GLY A 164 -19.68 -10.55 6.37
C GLY A 164 -18.75 -9.68 5.49
N GLY A 165 -18.82 -8.36 5.63
CA GLY A 165 -17.95 -7.44 4.92
C GLY A 165 -16.45 -7.51 5.32
N ARG A 166 -16.13 -8.08 6.47
CA ARG A 166 -14.76 -8.26 6.96
C ARG A 166 -13.88 -9.02 5.97
N PHE A 167 -14.37 -10.10 5.41
CA PHE A 167 -13.61 -10.93 4.46
C PHE A 167 -13.26 -10.16 3.19
N HIS A 168 -14.21 -9.39 2.67
CA HIS A 168 -13.98 -8.54 1.50
C HIS A 168 -13.01 -7.40 1.82
N SER A 169 -13.14 -6.76 2.97
CA SER A 169 -12.24 -5.69 3.43
C SER A 169 -10.81 -6.20 3.60
N ASN A 170 -10.61 -7.37 4.19
CA ASN A 170 -9.31 -8.01 4.34
C ASN A 170 -8.69 -8.34 2.98
N TRP A 171 -9.48 -8.92 2.07
CA TRP A 171 -9.03 -9.22 0.72
C TRP A 171 -8.63 -7.95 -0.04
N LEU A 172 -9.44 -6.90 0.02
CA LEU A 172 -9.15 -5.61 -0.60
C LEU A 172 -7.89 -4.97 0.01
N SER A 173 -7.73 -5.03 1.33
CA SER A 173 -6.55 -4.49 2.03
C SER A 173 -5.28 -5.23 1.68
N MET A 174 -5.36 -6.54 1.39
CA MET A 174 -4.25 -7.34 0.90
C MET A 174 -3.91 -7.01 -0.56
N MET A 175 -4.90 -6.91 -1.44
CA MET A 175 -4.69 -6.72 -2.88
C MET A 175 -4.30 -5.28 -3.22
N TYR A 176 -4.91 -4.30 -2.59
CA TYR A 176 -4.74 -2.88 -2.93
C TYR A 176 -3.30 -2.39 -2.90
N PRO A 177 -2.47 -2.66 -1.87
CA PRO A 177 -1.05 -2.27 -1.88
C PRO A 177 -0.27 -2.86 -3.06
N ARG A 178 -0.59 -4.09 -3.46
CA ARG A 178 0.05 -4.79 -4.58
C ARG A 178 -0.29 -4.20 -5.94
N LEU A 179 -1.51 -3.67 -6.08
CA LEU A 179 -1.97 -3.01 -7.30
C LEU A 179 -1.51 -1.55 -7.39
N LEU A 180 -1.12 -0.93 -6.27
CA LEU A 180 -0.57 0.42 -6.25
C LEU A 180 0.91 0.47 -6.66
N LEU A 181 1.64 -0.62 -6.47
CA LEU A 181 3.07 -0.74 -6.74
C LEU A 181 3.34 -1.17 -8.17
#